data_fc35d538f09164b047fc89c5d628ca73
#
_entry.id   fc35d538f09164b047fc89c5d628ca73
#
_cell.length_a   1.000
_cell.length_b   1.000
_cell.length_c   1.000
_cell.angle_alpha   90.00
_cell.angle_beta   90.00
_cell.angle_gamma   90.00
#
_symmetry.space_group_name_H-M   'P 1'
#
loop_
_entity.id
_entity.type
_entity.pdbx_description
1 polymer ?
#
loop_
_entity_poly.entity_id
_entity_poly.type
_entity_poly.pdbx_seq_one_letter_code
_entity_poly.pdbx_strand_id
1 'polypeptide(L)'
;FTAAGATGTGAIEAAKENGKMAIGVDTDQNVLAPDNVITSAVKNVDVSVIDLIGQMIDGNYKGGQVITNTLASGGVGIAKTTDKNVPADILKYVEEQAELVKSGEIKVPQNEKEYNEIVGK
;
A
#
# COMPACT_ATOMS: atom_id res chain seq x y z
N PHE A 1 -4.92 -10.86 3.54
CA PHE A 1 -4.26 -10.03 2.53
C PHE A 1 -3.85 -10.89 1.33
N THR A 2 -4.27 -10.50 0.12
CA THR A 2 -4.08 -11.31 -1.07
C THR A 2 -3.49 -10.48 -2.20
N ALA A 3 -2.17 -10.47 -2.32
CA ALA A 3 -1.45 -9.83 -3.43
C ALA A 3 -1.37 -10.80 -4.63
N ALA A 4 -2.51 -11.10 -5.28
CA ALA A 4 -2.62 -12.14 -6.31
C ALA A 4 -3.51 -11.71 -7.50
N GLY A 5 -3.54 -10.43 -7.82
CA GLY A 5 -4.33 -9.90 -8.93
C GLY A 5 -5.82 -10.30 -8.84
N ALA A 6 -6.39 -10.78 -9.92
CA ALA A 6 -7.79 -11.17 -9.99
C ALA A 6 -8.19 -12.31 -9.02
N THR A 7 -7.25 -13.18 -8.63
CA THR A 7 -7.50 -14.22 -7.62
C THR A 7 -7.83 -13.62 -6.24
N GLY A 8 -7.33 -12.41 -5.96
CA GLY A 8 -7.65 -11.67 -4.73
C GLY A 8 -9.13 -11.37 -4.57
N THR A 9 -9.87 -11.17 -5.65
CA THR A 9 -11.33 -10.96 -5.62
C THR A 9 -12.04 -12.19 -5.02
N GLY A 10 -11.67 -13.39 -5.45
CA GLY A 10 -12.24 -14.63 -4.89
C GLY A 10 -11.94 -14.81 -3.40
N ALA A 11 -10.76 -14.37 -2.93
CA ALA A 11 -10.44 -14.40 -1.50
C ALA A 11 -11.28 -13.40 -0.69
N ILE A 12 -11.60 -12.23 -1.25
CA ILE A 12 -12.50 -11.25 -0.63
C ILE A 12 -13.93 -11.80 -0.56
N GLU A 13 -14.40 -12.44 -1.63
CA GLU A 13 -15.72 -13.11 -1.65
C GLU A 13 -15.81 -14.21 -0.59
N ALA A 14 -14.79 -15.08 -0.52
CA ALA A 14 -14.74 -16.12 0.50
C ALA A 14 -14.69 -15.54 1.93
N ALA A 15 -13.98 -14.45 2.16
CA ALA A 15 -13.97 -13.75 3.43
C ALA A 15 -15.37 -13.23 3.79
N LYS A 16 -16.07 -12.61 2.84
CA LYS A 16 -17.45 -12.13 3.00
C LYS A 16 -18.40 -13.25 3.36
N GLU A 17 -18.37 -14.35 2.61
CA GLU A 17 -19.25 -15.52 2.86
C GLU A 17 -19.04 -16.15 4.24
N ASN A 18 -17.84 -16.09 4.75
CA ASN A 18 -17.46 -16.65 6.05
C ASN A 18 -17.44 -15.62 7.19
N GLY A 19 -17.91 -14.39 6.98
CA GLY A 19 -17.93 -13.32 7.98
C GLY A 19 -16.53 -12.96 8.48
N LYS A 20 -15.51 -13.02 7.62
CA LYS A 20 -14.11 -12.70 7.93
C LYS A 20 -13.71 -11.37 7.30
N MET A 21 -12.68 -10.76 7.89
CA MET A 21 -12.09 -9.53 7.37
C MET A 21 -11.07 -9.83 6.28
N ALA A 22 -10.94 -8.88 5.33
CA ALA A 22 -9.97 -8.93 4.25
C ALA A 22 -9.22 -7.60 4.14
N ILE A 23 -8.01 -7.66 3.59
CA ILE A 23 -7.23 -6.50 3.16
C ILE A 23 -7.07 -6.61 1.65
N GLY A 24 -7.54 -5.59 0.93
CA GLY A 24 -7.42 -5.49 -0.52
C GLY A 24 -6.03 -5.07 -0.98
N VAL A 25 -5.83 -5.00 -2.29
CA VAL A 25 -4.54 -4.67 -2.90
C VAL A 25 -4.71 -3.88 -4.20
N ASP A 26 -3.70 -3.12 -4.55
CA ASP A 26 -3.54 -2.28 -5.74
C ASP A 26 -4.47 -1.07 -5.78
N THR A 27 -5.77 -1.27 -5.62
CA THR A 27 -6.79 -0.22 -5.57
C THR A 27 -7.63 -0.36 -4.31
N ASP A 28 -8.46 0.64 -4.02
CA ASP A 28 -9.44 0.53 -2.94
C ASP A 28 -10.52 -0.50 -3.30
N GLN A 29 -10.43 -1.68 -2.71
CA GLN A 29 -11.34 -2.81 -2.94
C GLN A 29 -12.51 -2.88 -1.94
N ASN A 30 -12.72 -1.84 -1.11
CA ASN A 30 -13.84 -1.78 -0.16
C ASN A 30 -15.19 -2.00 -0.85
N VAL A 31 -15.36 -1.53 -2.08
CA VAL A 31 -16.59 -1.69 -2.88
C VAL A 31 -17.00 -3.15 -3.11
N LEU A 32 -16.06 -4.10 -3.09
CA LEU A 32 -16.34 -5.53 -3.31
C LEU A 32 -17.05 -6.16 -2.11
N ALA A 33 -16.68 -5.76 -0.91
CA ALA A 33 -17.30 -6.22 0.33
C ALA A 33 -17.14 -5.14 1.43
N PRO A 34 -18.02 -4.11 1.45
CA PRO A 34 -17.85 -2.92 2.29
C PRO A 34 -17.71 -3.20 3.78
N ASP A 35 -18.34 -4.25 4.28
CA ASP A 35 -18.31 -4.63 5.70
C ASP A 35 -17.14 -5.56 6.05
N ASN A 36 -16.44 -6.09 5.05
CA ASN A 36 -15.40 -7.09 5.24
C ASN A 36 -14.01 -6.59 4.83
N VAL A 37 -13.91 -5.73 3.81
CA VAL A 37 -12.64 -5.13 3.41
C VAL A 37 -12.34 -3.94 4.31
N ILE A 38 -11.47 -4.16 5.31
CA ILE A 38 -11.13 -3.14 6.31
C ILE A 38 -10.21 -2.06 5.78
N THR A 39 -9.36 -2.39 4.82
CA THR A 39 -8.45 -1.49 4.12
C THR A 39 -7.96 -2.14 2.83
N SER A 40 -7.22 -1.39 2.02
CA SER A 40 -6.46 -1.92 0.89
C SER A 40 -5.07 -1.30 0.85
N ALA A 41 -4.05 -2.12 0.58
CA ALA A 41 -2.72 -1.62 0.24
C ALA A 41 -2.76 -1.09 -1.20
N VAL A 42 -2.79 0.22 -1.36
CA VAL A 42 -2.96 0.87 -2.67
C VAL A 42 -1.63 1.20 -3.32
N LYS A 43 -1.59 1.09 -4.64
CA LYS A 43 -0.53 1.62 -5.51
C LYS A 43 -1.10 2.83 -6.26
N ASN A 44 -0.59 4.00 -5.95
CA ASN A 44 -0.99 5.26 -6.56
C ASN A 44 -0.22 5.44 -7.89
N VAL A 45 -0.60 4.66 -8.90
CA VAL A 45 0.05 4.68 -10.22
C VAL A 45 -0.11 6.04 -10.89
N ASP A 46 -1.20 6.73 -10.66
CA ASP A 46 -1.48 8.09 -11.09
C ASP A 46 -0.42 9.08 -10.60
N VAL A 47 -0.01 9.01 -9.33
CA VAL A 47 1.07 9.84 -8.77
C VAL A 47 2.36 9.62 -9.53
N SER A 48 2.73 8.36 -9.79
CA SER A 48 3.95 8.01 -10.52
C SER A 48 3.92 8.52 -11.97
N VAL A 49 2.77 8.42 -12.64
CA VAL A 49 2.58 8.87 -14.03
C VAL A 49 2.65 10.40 -14.10
N ILE A 50 1.98 11.10 -13.18
CA ILE A 50 1.99 12.56 -13.11
C ILE A 50 3.41 13.08 -12.87
N ASP A 51 4.15 12.49 -11.94
CA ASP A 51 5.54 12.87 -11.65
C ASP A 51 6.42 12.68 -12.89
N LEU A 52 6.29 11.53 -13.57
CA LEU A 52 7.06 11.24 -14.77
C LEU A 52 6.78 12.23 -15.90
N ILE A 53 5.50 12.56 -16.14
CA ILE A 53 5.09 13.55 -17.15
C ILE A 53 5.64 14.94 -16.77
N GLY A 54 5.57 15.31 -15.49
CA GLY A 54 6.16 16.57 -15.00
C GLY A 54 7.65 16.65 -15.31
N GLN A 55 8.42 15.61 -14.99
CA GLN A 55 9.84 15.54 -15.32
C GLN A 55 10.12 15.67 -16.83
N MET A 56 9.25 15.09 -17.67
CA MET A 56 9.38 15.22 -19.15
C MET A 56 9.12 16.66 -19.61
N ILE A 57 8.09 17.32 -19.09
CA ILE A 57 7.75 18.70 -19.42
C ILE A 57 8.87 19.65 -19.00
N ASP A 58 9.44 19.44 -17.81
CA ASP A 58 10.51 20.25 -17.24
C ASP A 58 11.89 19.97 -17.85
N GLY A 59 12.00 18.98 -18.76
CA GLY A 59 13.26 18.56 -19.37
C GLY A 59 14.21 17.82 -18.43
N ASN A 60 13.74 17.36 -17.29
CA ASN A 60 14.52 16.66 -16.27
C ASN A 60 14.46 15.12 -16.37
N TYR A 61 13.60 14.60 -17.25
CA TYR A 61 13.45 13.17 -17.47
C TYR A 61 14.73 12.52 -17.98
N LYS A 62 15.13 11.42 -17.31
CA LYS A 62 16.27 10.59 -17.73
C LYS A 62 15.79 9.16 -17.93
N GLY A 63 15.85 8.67 -19.17
CA GLY A 63 15.53 7.28 -19.48
C GLY A 63 16.52 6.27 -18.88
N GLY A 64 16.11 5.00 -18.81
CA GLY A 64 16.94 3.89 -18.34
C GLY A 64 17.14 3.82 -16.83
N GLN A 65 16.38 4.57 -16.05
CA GLN A 65 16.40 4.55 -14.58
C GLN A 65 15.28 3.69 -14.01
N VAL A 66 15.53 3.04 -12.88
CA VAL A 66 14.49 2.42 -12.04
C VAL A 66 14.09 3.42 -10.97
N ILE A 67 12.83 3.83 -10.98
CA ILE A 67 12.25 4.73 -9.98
C ILE A 67 11.46 3.89 -8.98
N THR A 68 11.85 3.94 -7.71
CA THR A 68 11.13 3.25 -6.63
C THR A 68 10.15 4.22 -5.98
N ASN A 69 8.85 3.90 -6.07
CA ASN A 69 7.81 4.64 -5.39
C ASN A 69 7.57 4.07 -3.99
N THR A 70 7.52 4.95 -3.00
CA THR A 70 7.45 4.60 -1.58
C THR A 70 6.27 5.30 -0.90
N LEU A 71 6.07 5.04 0.40
CA LEU A 71 5.15 5.83 1.24
C LEU A 71 5.52 7.32 1.25
N ALA A 72 6.83 7.63 1.30
CA ALA A 72 7.30 9.02 1.33
C ALA A 72 7.02 9.76 0.02
N SER A 73 7.11 9.08 -1.14
CA SER A 73 6.75 9.67 -2.44
C SER A 73 5.24 9.70 -2.70
N GLY A 74 4.43 9.09 -1.83
CA GLY A 74 2.99 8.96 -2.06
C GLY A 74 2.62 7.91 -3.11
N GLY A 75 3.57 7.14 -3.64
CA GLY A 75 3.32 6.13 -4.67
C GLY A 75 2.64 4.86 -4.15
N VAL A 76 2.65 4.65 -2.83
CA VAL A 76 1.90 3.59 -2.15
C VAL A 76 1.27 4.13 -0.87
N GLY A 77 0.24 3.45 -0.37
CA GLY A 77 -0.45 3.85 0.85
C GLY A 77 -1.55 2.89 1.25
N ILE A 78 -2.42 3.32 2.13
CA ILE A 78 -3.66 2.63 2.49
C ILE A 78 -4.86 3.33 1.85
N ALA A 79 -5.93 2.57 1.60
CA ALA A 79 -7.15 3.08 1.00
C ALA A 79 -7.82 4.17 1.86
N LYS A 80 -8.45 5.15 1.22
CA LYS A 80 -9.17 6.24 1.91
C LYS A 80 -10.38 5.74 2.69
N THR A 81 -10.97 4.61 2.28
CA THR A 81 -12.12 3.99 2.97
C THR A 81 -11.75 3.26 4.25
N THR A 82 -10.46 3.22 4.63
CA THR A 82 -9.99 2.58 5.86
C THR A 82 -10.67 3.12 7.12
N ASP A 83 -10.99 4.40 7.15
CA ASP A 83 -11.68 5.09 8.24
C ASP A 83 -13.10 4.58 8.53
N LYS A 84 -13.72 3.90 7.56
CA LYS A 84 -15.08 3.36 7.70
C LYS A 84 -15.13 2.10 8.58
N ASN A 85 -14.10 1.26 8.50
CA ASN A 85 -14.11 -0.08 9.08
C ASN A 85 -13.02 -0.31 10.13
N VAL A 86 -12.14 0.67 10.34
CA VAL A 86 -11.05 0.58 11.31
C VAL A 86 -11.29 1.59 12.44
N PRO A 87 -11.25 1.16 13.71
CA PRO A 87 -11.34 2.05 14.86
C PRO A 87 -10.30 3.17 14.80
N ALA A 88 -10.68 4.38 15.24
CA ALA A 88 -9.85 5.57 15.11
C ALA A 88 -8.49 5.47 15.84
N ASP A 89 -8.44 4.77 16.97
CA ASP A 89 -7.20 4.52 17.72
C ASP A 89 -6.24 3.61 16.94
N ILE A 90 -6.77 2.59 16.27
CA ILE A 90 -5.99 1.69 15.41
C ILE A 90 -5.50 2.46 14.17
N LEU A 91 -6.38 3.26 13.54
CA LEU A 91 -5.99 4.07 12.38
C LEU A 91 -4.86 5.05 12.74
N LYS A 92 -4.99 5.73 13.88
CA LYS A 92 -3.94 6.61 14.39
C LYS A 92 -2.60 5.89 14.58
N TYR A 93 -2.63 4.70 15.16
CA TYR A 93 -1.41 3.89 15.32
C TYR A 93 -0.79 3.54 13.96
N VAL A 94 -1.61 3.16 12.97
CA VAL A 94 -1.13 2.86 11.60
C VAL A 94 -0.49 4.11 10.97
N GLU A 95 -1.09 5.28 11.13
CA GLU A 95 -0.54 6.54 10.65
C GLU A 95 0.80 6.89 11.31
N GLU A 96 0.91 6.71 12.63
CA GLU A 96 2.18 6.90 13.35
C GLU A 96 3.28 5.96 12.82
N GLN A 97 2.96 4.68 12.57
CA GLN A 97 3.92 3.75 11.96
C GLN A 97 4.29 4.15 10.53
N ALA A 98 3.34 4.64 9.75
CA ALA A 98 3.61 5.12 8.40
C ALA A 98 4.59 6.32 8.41
N GLU A 99 4.47 7.25 9.38
CA GLU A 99 5.42 8.35 9.51
C GLU A 99 6.84 7.88 9.89
N LEU A 100 6.98 6.87 10.74
CA LEU A 100 8.27 6.25 11.07
C LEU A 100 8.93 5.59 9.85
N VAL A 101 8.12 4.97 8.98
CA VAL A 101 8.61 4.43 7.70
C VAL A 101 9.02 5.55 6.74
N LYS A 102 8.22 6.61 6.62
CA LYS A 102 8.52 7.77 5.75
C LYS A 102 9.78 8.50 6.18
N SER A 103 10.00 8.64 7.48
CA SER A 103 11.22 9.27 8.04
C SER A 103 12.46 8.38 7.90
N GLY A 104 12.29 7.08 7.62
CA GLY A 104 13.36 6.09 7.55
C GLY A 104 13.80 5.54 8.91
N GLU A 105 13.10 5.88 9.99
CA GLU A 105 13.34 5.31 11.32
C GLU A 105 13.00 3.81 11.33
N ILE A 106 11.89 3.44 10.68
CA ILE A 106 11.58 2.04 10.37
C ILE A 106 11.97 1.73 8.93
N LYS A 107 12.90 0.80 8.77
CA LYS A 107 13.29 0.28 7.46
C LYS A 107 12.48 -0.95 7.12
N VAL A 108 11.80 -0.92 5.97
CA VAL A 108 11.09 -2.06 5.42
C VAL A 108 12.05 -2.86 4.54
N PRO A 109 12.39 -4.13 4.87
CA PRO A 109 13.32 -4.92 4.10
C PRO A 109 12.74 -5.26 2.72
N GLN A 110 13.57 -5.17 1.68
CA GLN A 110 13.18 -5.48 0.31
C GLN A 110 13.57 -6.89 -0.13
N ASN A 111 14.42 -7.55 0.64
CA ASN A 111 14.94 -8.90 0.37
C ASN A 111 15.30 -9.62 1.67
N GLU A 112 15.57 -10.92 1.56
CA GLU A 112 15.90 -11.78 2.70
C GLU A 112 17.17 -11.34 3.44
N LYS A 113 18.17 -10.83 2.72
CA LYS A 113 19.41 -10.34 3.34
C LYS A 113 19.13 -9.16 4.27
N GLU A 114 18.41 -8.16 3.79
CA GLU A 114 18.01 -6.99 4.59
C GLU A 114 17.13 -7.38 5.78
N TYR A 115 16.21 -8.34 5.58
CA TYR A 115 15.41 -8.87 6.67
C TYR A 115 16.26 -9.52 7.74
N ASN A 116 17.23 -10.37 7.36
CA ASN A 116 18.12 -11.04 8.31
C ASN A 116 19.02 -10.06 9.06
N GLU A 117 19.48 -8.98 8.41
CA GLU A 117 20.23 -7.90 9.06
C GLU A 117 19.39 -7.18 10.14
N ILE A 118 18.09 -6.97 9.88
CA ILE A 118 17.19 -6.30 10.83
C ILE A 118 16.85 -7.20 12.02
N VAL A 119 16.62 -8.50 11.80
CA VAL A 119 16.21 -9.44 12.86
C VAL A 119 17.39 -10.13 13.56
N GLY A 120 18.62 -9.83 13.16
CA GLY A 120 19.83 -10.37 13.79
C GLY A 120 20.08 -11.85 13.50
N LYS A 121 19.74 -12.33 12.32
CA LYS A 121 19.97 -13.70 11.86
C LYS A 121 21.15 -13.78 10.90
#